data_83918c4de48f06c78eff290db042f536
#
_entry.id   83918c4de48f06c78eff290db042f536
#
_cell.length_a   1.000
_cell.length_b   1.000
_cell.length_c   1.000
_cell.angle_alpha   90.00
_cell.angle_beta   90.00
_cell.angle_gamma   90.00
#
_symmetry.space_group_name_H-M   'P 1'
#
loop_
_entity.id
_entity.type
_entity.pdbx_description
1 polymer ?
#
loop_
_entity_poly.entity_id
_entity_poly.type
_entity_poly.pdbx_seq_one_letter_code
_entity_poly.pdbx_strand_id
1 'polypeptide(L)'
;MNGDEAFHIGCFGDVRREQAGAALFERVVAAGSLVLREVGRDRAGEMSAHRFLGSAHVTPEEILDTAGKRTAAACAGRRIVAPQDTTEINFSGRDRARRGLGPAGDGKALGFFCHGMVAVDIDEEALLGVVHAHIWTRDDKPITARRSRAIEQKESIRWIEATAAAADLLSGAAQLVVVGDRECDIYGQFVRRPAGAELIIRAAQNRKLAEGAHLFDAPSDWREFGAMDISVPPSRLGDPGRTARVKVKAGRVCIRKPRHGASPADPPSVSLSYVEINEVDPPKDHKPVIWRLLTTLPVAGEPDEFAAAQEIVRLYRLRWRIDQVFRGMKKDGLRIEETQVKEAHRLFNLAAIAITAAARTIQLVDARDGSPRPASDVADQNLITAATAIGPTLEGKTARQKNPHPAGSLGWLSWIVARLGGWNCYYKPPGPKTMRNGWNKLAAMAAGFAIAIAQQDV
;
A
#
# COMPACT_ATOMS: atom_id res chain seq x y z
N MET A 1 -1.44 -6.68 24.16
CA MET A 1 -2.60 -5.77 24.06
C MET A 1 -3.79 -6.52 24.57
N ASN A 2 -4.53 -5.94 25.54
CA ASN A 2 -5.69 -6.58 26.12
C ASN A 2 -6.77 -6.73 25.04
N GLY A 3 -7.34 -7.93 24.91
CA GLY A 3 -8.25 -8.33 23.85
C GLY A 3 -9.66 -7.74 23.88
N ASP A 4 -9.85 -6.55 24.44
CA ASP A 4 -11.16 -5.92 24.64
C ASP A 4 -11.28 -4.51 23.98
N GLU A 5 -10.29 -4.10 23.20
CA GLU A 5 -10.34 -2.79 22.55
C GLU A 5 -11.15 -2.90 21.23
N ALA A 6 -12.32 -2.26 21.21
CA ALA A 6 -13.17 -2.18 20.03
C ALA A 6 -12.40 -1.57 18.85
N PHE A 7 -12.59 -2.13 17.64
CA PHE A 7 -11.97 -1.58 16.43
C PHE A 7 -12.35 -0.12 16.25
N HIS A 8 -11.35 0.77 16.16
CA HIS A 8 -11.54 2.20 15.88
C HIS A 8 -10.59 2.68 14.78
N ILE A 9 -10.90 3.77 14.13
CA ILE A 9 -10.11 4.34 13.03
C ILE A 9 -9.42 5.66 13.42
N GLY A 10 -9.51 6.08 14.67
CA GLY A 10 -8.88 7.28 15.22
C GLY A 10 -9.48 7.65 16.55
N CYS A 11 -8.74 8.45 17.32
CA CYS A 11 -9.19 9.09 18.58
C CYS A 11 -9.64 10.51 18.28
N PHE A 12 -10.95 10.73 18.23
CA PHE A 12 -11.52 12.00 17.80
C PHE A 12 -12.09 12.84 18.96
N GLY A 13 -11.73 12.49 20.20
CA GLY A 13 -12.12 13.20 21.42
C GLY A 13 -13.59 13.06 21.84
N ASP A 14 -14.32 12.13 21.24
CA ASP A 14 -15.70 11.79 21.57
C ASP A 14 -16.02 10.37 21.12
N VAL A 15 -16.41 9.50 22.06
CA VAL A 15 -16.71 8.07 21.83
C VAL A 15 -17.77 7.88 20.74
N ARG A 16 -18.80 8.74 20.68
CA ARG A 16 -19.84 8.64 19.64
C ARG A 16 -19.26 8.91 18.25
N ARG A 17 -18.28 9.81 18.16
CA ARG A 17 -17.59 10.13 16.90
C ARG A 17 -16.68 8.98 16.49
N GLU A 18 -15.98 8.37 17.44
CA GLU A 18 -15.14 7.19 17.20
C GLU A 18 -15.97 5.99 16.73
N GLN A 19 -17.11 5.73 17.36
CA GLN A 19 -18.07 4.70 16.93
C GLN A 19 -18.63 4.99 15.53
N ALA A 20 -18.97 6.26 15.24
CA ALA A 20 -19.46 6.66 13.91
C ALA A 20 -18.37 6.45 12.84
N GLY A 21 -17.11 6.70 13.15
CA GLY A 21 -15.96 6.47 12.30
C GLY A 21 -15.76 4.99 12.02
N ALA A 22 -15.73 4.15 13.05
CA ALA A 22 -15.63 2.70 12.95
C ALA A 22 -16.76 2.11 12.09
N ALA A 23 -18.01 2.53 12.38
CA ALA A 23 -19.18 2.10 11.61
C ALA A 23 -19.12 2.53 10.14
N LEU A 24 -18.63 3.75 9.85
CA LEU A 24 -18.42 4.21 8.47
C LEU A 24 -17.38 3.36 7.77
N PHE A 25 -16.26 3.09 8.42
CA PHE A 25 -15.20 2.26 7.86
C PHE A 25 -15.70 0.85 7.50
N GLU A 26 -16.37 0.18 8.43
CA GLU A 26 -16.92 -1.16 8.19
C GLU A 26 -17.95 -1.16 7.04
N ARG A 27 -18.80 -0.12 6.96
CA ARG A 27 -19.72 0.03 5.84
C ARG A 27 -19.02 0.26 4.50
N VAL A 28 -17.92 1.02 4.47
CA VAL A 28 -17.09 1.22 3.27
C VAL A 28 -16.49 -0.10 2.80
N VAL A 29 -15.91 -0.87 3.71
CA VAL A 29 -15.34 -2.20 3.38
C VAL A 29 -16.43 -3.13 2.87
N ALA A 30 -17.57 -3.19 3.55
CA ALA A 30 -18.70 -4.04 3.20
C ALA A 30 -19.35 -3.67 1.86
N ALA A 31 -19.62 -2.37 1.63
CA ALA A 31 -20.24 -1.90 0.40
C ALA A 31 -19.28 -1.96 -0.80
N GLY A 32 -17.96 -1.89 -0.54
CA GLY A 32 -16.97 -1.73 -1.60
C GLY A 32 -17.19 -0.46 -2.42
N SER A 33 -17.58 0.63 -1.76
CA SER A 33 -17.93 1.90 -2.39
C SER A 33 -17.59 3.07 -1.45
N LEU A 34 -17.32 4.24 -2.05
CA LEU A 34 -17.19 5.53 -1.35
C LEU A 34 -18.30 6.50 -1.75
N VAL A 35 -19.34 6.03 -2.41
CA VAL A 35 -20.56 6.77 -2.66
C VAL A 35 -21.40 6.75 -1.38
N LEU A 36 -21.44 7.87 -0.64
CA LEU A 36 -22.00 7.91 0.72
C LEU A 36 -23.46 7.46 0.78
N ARG A 37 -24.23 7.65 -0.28
CA ARG A 37 -25.60 7.14 -0.41
C ARG A 37 -25.66 5.61 -0.39
N GLU A 38 -24.70 4.92 -1.04
CA GLU A 38 -24.60 3.45 -1.04
C GLU A 38 -24.12 2.94 0.32
N VAL A 39 -23.12 3.61 0.91
CA VAL A 39 -22.53 3.27 2.21
C VAL A 39 -23.50 3.51 3.36
N GLY A 40 -24.28 4.58 3.29
CA GLY A 40 -25.23 4.97 4.35
C GLY A 40 -26.43 4.03 4.49
N ARG A 41 -26.75 3.26 3.43
CA ARG A 41 -27.95 2.39 3.30
C ARG A 41 -29.28 3.17 3.30
N ASP A 42 -29.39 4.21 4.12
CA ASP A 42 -30.51 5.12 4.22
C ASP A 42 -30.06 6.59 4.34
N ARG A 43 -31.01 7.51 4.38
CA ARG A 43 -30.70 8.94 4.50
C ARG A 43 -30.03 9.31 5.83
N ALA A 44 -30.39 8.65 6.93
CA ALA A 44 -29.81 8.91 8.24
C ALA A 44 -28.34 8.49 8.28
N GLY A 45 -28.00 7.31 7.74
CA GLY A 45 -26.64 6.82 7.61
C GLY A 45 -25.77 7.66 6.66
N GLU A 46 -26.34 8.11 5.52
CA GLU A 46 -25.68 9.06 4.61
C GLU A 46 -25.33 10.37 5.34
N MET A 47 -26.30 10.95 6.06
CA MET A 47 -26.08 12.20 6.83
C MET A 47 -25.11 12.01 7.99
N SER A 48 -25.10 10.84 8.63
CA SER A 48 -24.11 10.50 9.66
C SER A 48 -22.70 10.49 9.08
N ALA A 49 -22.49 9.85 7.92
CA ALA A 49 -21.21 9.84 7.22
C ALA A 49 -20.76 11.26 6.83
N HIS A 50 -21.66 12.09 6.31
CA HIS A 50 -21.35 13.48 5.98
C HIS A 50 -20.95 14.30 7.21
N ARG A 51 -21.65 14.12 8.36
CA ARG A 51 -21.30 14.80 9.63
C ARG A 51 -19.94 14.36 10.15
N PHE A 52 -19.67 13.05 10.14
CA PHE A 52 -18.39 12.51 10.55
C PHE A 52 -17.24 13.11 9.71
N LEU A 53 -17.31 12.95 8.38
CA LEU A 53 -16.26 13.44 7.48
C LEU A 53 -16.07 14.97 7.51
N GLY A 54 -17.11 15.73 7.88
CA GLY A 54 -17.06 17.18 7.98
C GLY A 54 -16.73 17.73 9.37
N SER A 55 -16.52 16.89 10.36
CA SER A 55 -16.15 17.30 11.70
C SER A 55 -14.73 17.86 11.73
N ALA A 56 -14.52 19.02 12.37
CA ALA A 56 -13.19 19.61 12.55
C ALA A 56 -12.23 18.75 13.42
N HIS A 57 -12.77 17.81 14.19
CA HIS A 57 -11.98 16.87 14.98
C HIS A 57 -11.58 15.61 14.23
N VAL A 58 -12.08 15.42 13.02
CA VAL A 58 -11.72 14.26 12.17
C VAL A 58 -10.74 14.73 11.13
N THR A 59 -9.53 14.21 11.19
CA THR A 59 -8.45 14.57 10.27
C THR A 59 -7.91 13.32 9.57
N PRO A 60 -7.39 13.43 8.35
CA PRO A 60 -6.78 12.30 7.67
C PRO A 60 -5.54 11.79 8.41
N GLU A 61 -4.79 12.67 9.08
CA GLU A 61 -3.60 12.35 9.87
C GLU A 61 -3.96 11.39 11.01
N GLU A 62 -4.99 11.70 11.81
CA GLU A 62 -5.41 10.82 12.93
C GLU A 62 -5.87 9.43 12.44
N ILE A 63 -6.60 9.39 11.32
CA ILE A 63 -7.04 8.12 10.72
C ILE A 63 -5.83 7.30 10.27
N LEU A 64 -4.85 7.94 9.65
CA LEU A 64 -3.65 7.29 9.13
C LEU A 64 -2.68 6.89 10.24
N ASP A 65 -2.50 7.71 11.26
CA ASP A 65 -1.69 7.39 12.44
C ASP A 65 -2.23 6.17 13.18
N THR A 66 -3.55 6.10 13.36
CA THR A 66 -4.20 4.94 13.98
C THR A 66 -3.99 3.67 13.14
N ALA A 67 -4.12 3.77 11.82
CA ALA A 67 -3.85 2.66 10.91
C ALA A 67 -2.36 2.25 10.95
N GLY A 68 -1.46 3.23 10.99
CA GLY A 68 -0.02 3.03 11.09
C GLY A 68 0.40 2.31 12.38
N LYS A 69 -0.12 2.73 13.53
CA LYS A 69 0.14 2.06 14.83
C LYS A 69 -0.29 0.59 14.82
N ARG A 70 -1.44 0.29 14.23
CA ARG A 70 -1.90 -1.09 14.06
C ARG A 70 -0.96 -1.89 13.14
N THR A 71 -0.53 -1.27 12.03
CA THR A 71 0.43 -1.87 11.12
C THR A 71 1.77 -2.12 11.79
N ALA A 72 2.26 -1.17 12.60
CA ALA A 72 3.51 -1.31 13.35
C ALA A 72 3.48 -2.50 14.33
N ALA A 73 2.35 -2.68 15.02
CA ALA A 73 2.16 -3.85 15.89
C ALA A 73 2.26 -5.17 15.11
N ALA A 74 1.68 -5.22 13.90
CA ALA A 74 1.77 -6.39 13.03
C ALA A 74 3.18 -6.60 12.44
N CYS A 75 4.00 -5.55 12.36
CA CYS A 75 5.37 -5.61 11.83
C CYS A 75 6.43 -5.99 12.88
N ALA A 76 6.08 -6.02 14.16
CA ALA A 76 7.05 -6.27 15.24
C ALA A 76 7.76 -7.63 15.07
N GLY A 77 9.10 -7.60 15.10
CA GLY A 77 9.97 -8.77 14.93
C GLY A 77 10.03 -9.34 13.50
N ARG A 78 9.35 -8.73 12.51
CA ARG A 78 9.32 -9.20 11.11
C ARG A 78 10.30 -8.46 10.23
N ARG A 79 10.64 -9.07 9.10
CA ARG A 79 11.39 -8.45 8.01
C ARG A 79 10.40 -7.77 7.06
N ILE A 80 10.52 -6.46 6.86
CA ILE A 80 9.52 -5.64 6.19
C ILE A 80 10.08 -4.98 4.94
N VAL A 81 9.35 -5.10 3.81
CA VAL A 81 9.46 -4.17 2.69
C VAL A 81 8.36 -3.12 2.84
N ALA A 82 8.74 -1.84 2.72
CA ALA A 82 7.83 -0.71 2.75
C ALA A 82 7.79 0.01 1.38
N PRO A 83 6.99 -0.45 0.42
CA PRO A 83 6.80 0.25 -0.84
C PRO A 83 6.04 1.54 -0.63
N GLN A 84 6.56 2.61 -1.25
CA GLN A 84 5.91 3.92 -1.31
C GLN A 84 5.70 4.36 -2.75
N ASP A 85 4.61 5.09 -2.98
CA ASP A 85 4.28 5.64 -4.30
C ASP A 85 3.24 6.75 -4.17
N THR A 86 3.02 7.51 -5.25
CA THR A 86 2.01 8.58 -5.31
C THR A 86 0.91 8.22 -6.29
N THR A 87 -0.33 8.33 -5.85
CA THR A 87 -1.48 8.24 -6.74
C THR A 87 -2.21 9.57 -6.81
N GLU A 88 -2.72 9.89 -7.98
CA GLU A 88 -3.57 11.04 -8.25
C GLU A 88 -5.03 10.60 -8.22
N ILE A 89 -5.89 11.31 -7.52
CA ILE A 89 -7.35 11.17 -7.56
C ILE A 89 -7.91 12.33 -8.37
N ASN A 90 -8.54 12.00 -9.50
CA ASN A 90 -8.94 12.96 -10.51
C ASN A 90 -10.45 12.93 -10.71
N PHE A 91 -11.09 14.09 -10.57
CA PHE A 91 -12.53 14.27 -10.76
C PHE A 91 -12.80 14.94 -12.11
N SER A 92 -12.46 14.24 -13.20
CA SER A 92 -12.67 14.74 -14.55
C SER A 92 -14.16 14.89 -14.91
N GLY A 93 -14.56 16.06 -15.31
CA GLY A 93 -15.55 16.29 -16.33
C GLY A 93 -16.97 16.67 -15.94
N ARG A 94 -17.47 16.56 -14.71
CA ARG A 94 -18.92 16.88 -14.46
C ARG A 94 -19.22 17.79 -13.29
N ASP A 95 -18.36 17.92 -12.32
CA ASP A 95 -18.70 18.71 -11.12
C ASP A 95 -17.63 19.74 -10.78
N ARG A 96 -17.70 20.91 -11.41
CA ARG A 96 -16.89 22.09 -11.07
C ARG A 96 -17.27 22.68 -9.69
N ALA A 97 -18.25 22.10 -9.01
CA ALA A 97 -18.69 22.55 -7.69
C ALA A 97 -17.82 22.06 -6.53
N ARG A 98 -16.72 21.36 -6.80
CA ARG A 98 -15.78 20.92 -5.75
C ARG A 98 -14.95 22.10 -5.24
N ARG A 99 -14.79 22.18 -3.92
CA ARG A 99 -14.15 23.31 -3.24
C ARG A 99 -12.85 22.87 -2.56
N GLY A 100 -11.81 23.68 -2.70
CA GLY A 100 -10.51 23.46 -2.04
C GLY A 100 -9.65 22.39 -2.71
N LEU A 101 -10.01 21.94 -3.92
CA LEU A 101 -9.17 21.10 -4.77
C LEU A 101 -8.38 21.95 -5.75
N GLY A 102 -7.22 21.46 -6.16
CA GLY A 102 -6.35 22.07 -7.15
C GLY A 102 -6.27 21.29 -8.46
N PRO A 103 -5.38 21.73 -9.38
CA PRO A 103 -5.22 21.09 -10.66
C PRO A 103 -4.63 19.68 -10.53
N ALA A 104 -5.21 18.76 -11.29
CA ALA A 104 -4.83 17.36 -11.38
C ALA A 104 -4.90 16.87 -12.84
N GLY A 105 -4.36 15.70 -13.13
CA GLY A 105 -4.34 15.13 -14.47
C GLY A 105 -3.54 15.96 -15.46
N ASP A 106 -4.20 16.35 -16.54
CA ASP A 106 -3.67 17.24 -17.55
C ASP A 106 -3.69 18.75 -17.15
N GLY A 107 -3.99 19.04 -15.87
CA GLY A 107 -4.12 20.40 -15.33
C GLY A 107 -5.49 21.04 -15.53
N LYS A 108 -6.43 20.36 -16.21
CA LYS A 108 -7.79 20.87 -16.47
C LYS A 108 -8.83 20.34 -15.49
N ALA A 109 -8.57 19.19 -14.93
CA ALA A 109 -9.42 18.58 -13.92
C ALA A 109 -9.04 19.05 -12.51
N LEU A 110 -10.01 19.00 -11.58
CA LEU A 110 -9.76 19.17 -10.15
C LEU A 110 -9.49 17.83 -9.50
N GLY A 111 -8.54 17.82 -8.56
CA GLY A 111 -8.19 16.59 -7.86
C GLY A 111 -7.30 16.82 -6.65
N PHE A 112 -6.76 15.72 -6.15
CA PHE A 112 -5.77 15.71 -5.07
C PHE A 112 -4.83 14.53 -5.24
N PHE A 113 -3.75 14.54 -4.49
CA PHE A 113 -2.71 13.52 -4.50
C PHE A 113 -2.68 12.79 -3.16
N CYS A 114 -2.34 11.52 -3.21
CA CYS A 114 -2.09 10.71 -2.04
C CYS A 114 -0.76 9.98 -2.24
N HIS A 115 0.24 10.33 -1.43
CA HIS A 115 1.49 9.61 -1.35
C HIS A 115 1.38 8.60 -0.23
N GLY A 116 1.29 7.32 -0.57
CA GLY A 116 1.08 6.24 0.39
C GLY A 116 2.31 5.36 0.57
N MET A 117 2.44 4.76 1.75
CA MET A 117 3.39 3.70 2.07
C MET A 117 2.66 2.57 2.78
N VAL A 118 2.98 1.34 2.41
CA VAL A 118 2.41 0.14 3.04
C VAL A 118 3.51 -0.79 3.52
N ALA A 119 3.23 -1.64 4.49
CA ALA A 119 4.14 -2.69 4.96
C ALA A 119 3.79 -4.03 4.32
N VAL A 120 4.81 -4.73 3.87
CA VAL A 120 4.72 -6.08 3.31
C VAL A 120 5.73 -6.95 4.05
N ASP A 121 5.28 -8.08 4.58
CA ASP A 121 6.15 -9.10 5.14
C ASP A 121 7.03 -9.71 4.04
N ILE A 122 8.36 -9.75 4.25
CA ILE A 122 9.30 -10.26 3.25
C ILE A 122 9.15 -11.77 3.07
N ASP A 123 8.87 -12.49 4.14
CA ASP A 123 8.88 -13.94 4.16
C ASP A 123 7.55 -14.52 3.66
N GLU A 124 6.43 -13.90 4.04
CA GLU A 124 5.08 -14.28 3.57
C GLU A 124 4.67 -13.58 2.26
N GLU A 125 5.40 -12.56 1.81
CA GLU A 125 5.04 -11.63 0.73
C GLU A 125 3.61 -11.05 0.89
N ALA A 126 3.12 -10.97 2.11
CA ALA A 126 1.76 -10.57 2.46
C ALA A 126 1.69 -9.12 2.94
N LEU A 127 0.63 -8.41 2.55
CA LEU A 127 0.37 -7.05 3.01
C LEU A 127 0.01 -7.05 4.50
N LEU A 128 0.70 -6.23 5.30
CA LEU A 128 0.43 -6.07 6.73
C LEU A 128 -0.46 -4.85 7.03
N GLY A 129 -0.41 -3.81 6.22
CA GLY A 129 -1.25 -2.64 6.38
C GLY A 129 -0.65 -1.36 5.79
N VAL A 130 -1.31 -0.22 6.09
CA VAL A 130 -0.83 1.12 5.73
C VAL A 130 0.13 1.61 6.81
N VAL A 131 1.30 2.09 6.41
CA VAL A 131 2.32 2.67 7.30
C VAL A 131 2.15 4.17 7.41
N HIS A 132 2.04 4.83 6.26
CA HIS A 132 1.96 6.28 6.16
C HIS A 132 1.20 6.69 4.91
N ALA A 133 0.52 7.83 4.96
CA ALA A 133 0.11 8.52 3.75
C ALA A 133 0.07 10.03 3.97
N HIS A 134 0.45 10.78 2.93
CA HIS A 134 0.31 12.23 2.87
C HIS A 134 -0.69 12.59 1.76
N ILE A 135 -1.71 13.38 2.10
CA ILE A 135 -2.78 13.75 1.17
C ILE A 135 -2.75 15.27 0.99
N TRP A 136 -2.66 15.73 -0.27
CA TRP A 136 -2.58 17.16 -0.56
C TRP A 136 -3.20 17.53 -1.91
N THR A 137 -3.41 18.81 -2.11
CA THR A 137 -3.77 19.40 -3.40
C THR A 137 -2.72 20.41 -3.82
N ARG A 138 -2.60 20.67 -5.13
CA ARG A 138 -1.69 21.66 -5.67
C ARG A 138 -2.38 23.01 -5.79
N ASP A 139 -1.63 24.08 -5.53
CA ASP A 139 -2.06 25.42 -5.85
C ASP A 139 -2.03 25.66 -7.37
N ASP A 140 -2.98 26.45 -7.86
CA ASP A 140 -3.06 26.84 -9.28
C ASP A 140 -2.01 27.90 -9.68
N LYS A 141 -0.97 28.09 -8.87
CA LYS A 141 0.08 29.07 -9.11
C LYS A 141 1.18 28.51 -10.01
N PRO A 142 1.63 29.26 -11.04
CA PRO A 142 2.74 28.82 -11.87
C PRO A 142 4.00 28.64 -11.03
N ILE A 143 4.60 27.45 -11.14
CA ILE A 143 5.84 27.11 -10.44
C ILE A 143 7.02 27.71 -11.20
N THR A 144 7.48 28.89 -10.77
CA THR A 144 8.72 29.50 -11.28
C THR A 144 9.95 28.82 -10.66
N ALA A 145 11.03 28.71 -11.44
CA ALA A 145 12.35 28.24 -10.98
C ALA A 145 12.40 26.82 -10.34
N ARG A 146 11.72 25.85 -10.94
CA ARG A 146 11.61 24.46 -10.43
C ARG A 146 12.97 23.78 -10.17
N ARG A 147 14.00 24.09 -10.97
CA ARG A 147 15.33 23.45 -10.87
C ARG A 147 16.19 23.98 -9.72
N SER A 148 16.09 25.24 -9.37
CA SER A 148 16.94 25.90 -8.36
C SER A 148 16.41 25.80 -6.94
N ARG A 149 15.17 25.33 -6.72
CA ARG A 149 14.61 25.16 -5.37
C ARG A 149 15.35 24.07 -4.60
N ALA A 150 15.55 24.32 -3.31
CA ALA A 150 15.99 23.29 -2.36
C ALA A 150 14.96 22.15 -2.29
N ILE A 151 15.40 20.96 -1.89
CA ILE A 151 14.53 19.77 -1.83
C ILE A 151 13.34 19.98 -0.86
N GLU A 152 13.56 20.73 0.20
CA GLU A 152 12.57 21.08 1.24
C GLU A 152 11.41 21.93 0.69
N GLN A 153 11.59 22.55 -0.47
CA GLN A 153 10.59 23.36 -1.16
C GLN A 153 9.91 22.62 -2.34
N LYS A 154 10.24 21.35 -2.52
CA LYS A 154 9.71 20.51 -3.61
C LYS A 154 8.73 19.50 -3.06
N GLU A 155 7.67 19.20 -3.81
CA GLU A 155 6.76 18.11 -3.47
C GLU A 155 7.50 16.78 -3.27
N SER A 156 8.65 16.59 -3.91
CA SER A 156 9.44 15.38 -3.79
C SER A 156 10.07 15.17 -2.40
N ILE A 157 10.02 16.16 -1.48
CA ILE A 157 10.44 15.97 -0.08
C ILE A 157 9.63 14.87 0.61
N ARG A 158 8.37 14.67 0.22
CA ARG A 158 7.47 13.64 0.78
C ARG A 158 8.07 12.23 0.78
N TRP A 159 8.91 11.90 -0.21
CA TRP A 159 9.57 10.59 -0.28
C TRP A 159 10.53 10.38 0.88
N ILE A 160 11.28 11.43 1.24
CA ILE A 160 12.24 11.43 2.37
C ILE A 160 11.48 11.41 3.70
N GLU A 161 10.45 12.25 3.83
CA GLU A 161 9.62 12.35 5.04
C GLU A 161 8.87 11.04 5.32
N ALA A 162 8.31 10.41 4.29
CA ALA A 162 7.65 9.12 4.44
C ALA A 162 8.62 8.00 4.88
N THR A 163 9.87 8.03 4.37
CA THR A 163 10.92 7.09 4.81
C THR A 163 11.29 7.32 6.28
N ALA A 164 11.41 8.58 6.71
CA ALA A 164 11.69 8.92 8.11
C ALA A 164 10.54 8.46 9.03
N ALA A 165 9.31 8.80 8.67
CA ALA A 165 8.12 8.39 9.43
C ALA A 165 7.99 6.85 9.54
N ALA A 166 8.32 6.13 8.47
CA ALA A 166 8.31 4.66 8.48
C ALA A 166 9.39 4.08 9.39
N ALA A 167 10.60 4.64 9.40
CA ALA A 167 11.69 4.17 10.26
C ALA A 167 11.35 4.35 11.75
N ASP A 168 10.76 5.47 12.10
CA ASP A 168 10.32 5.75 13.47
C ASP A 168 9.17 4.79 13.88
N LEU A 169 8.15 4.70 13.05
CA LEU A 169 6.94 3.91 13.34
C LEU A 169 7.23 2.41 13.40
N LEU A 170 8.08 1.90 12.49
CA LEU A 170 8.41 0.48 12.35
C LEU A 170 9.71 0.10 13.08
N SER A 171 10.14 0.87 14.07
CA SER A 171 11.39 0.61 14.84
C SER A 171 11.40 -0.76 15.53
N GLY A 172 10.25 -1.40 15.76
CA GLY A 172 10.13 -2.76 16.27
C GLY A 172 10.29 -3.87 15.23
N ALA A 173 10.41 -3.55 13.94
CA ALA A 173 10.65 -4.54 12.89
C ALA A 173 12.09 -5.07 12.95
N ALA A 174 12.31 -6.34 12.62
CA ALA A 174 13.65 -6.93 12.56
C ALA A 174 14.50 -6.36 11.40
N GLN A 175 13.83 -5.97 10.31
CA GLN A 175 14.44 -5.31 9.16
C GLN A 175 13.41 -4.41 8.48
N LEU A 176 13.82 -3.24 8.01
CA LEU A 176 13.02 -2.34 7.20
C LEU A 176 13.75 -2.02 5.89
N VAL A 177 13.13 -2.33 4.76
CA VAL A 177 13.61 -1.99 3.42
C VAL A 177 12.56 -1.13 2.73
N VAL A 178 12.83 0.15 2.55
CA VAL A 178 11.94 1.07 1.82
C VAL A 178 12.20 0.96 0.32
N VAL A 179 11.13 0.80 -0.45
CA VAL A 179 11.20 0.60 -1.90
C VAL A 179 10.46 1.72 -2.62
N GLY A 180 11.13 2.34 -3.59
CA GLY A 180 10.58 3.41 -4.41
C GLY A 180 10.81 3.23 -5.91
N ASP A 181 9.94 3.84 -6.70
CA ASP A 181 10.06 3.88 -8.15
C ASP A 181 11.04 4.99 -8.63
N ARG A 182 10.97 5.35 -9.91
CA ARG A 182 11.81 6.37 -10.53
C ARG A 182 11.62 7.78 -9.95
N GLU A 183 10.45 8.09 -9.40
CA GLU A 183 10.20 9.41 -8.78
C GLU A 183 10.93 9.55 -7.44
N CYS A 184 11.20 8.43 -6.79
CA CYS A 184 11.99 8.37 -5.56
C CYS A 184 13.51 8.53 -5.78
N ASP A 185 14.00 8.55 -7.04
CA ASP A 185 15.44 8.70 -7.35
C ASP A 185 15.94 10.11 -7.04
N ILE A 186 16.04 10.41 -5.75
CA ILE A 186 16.43 11.70 -5.18
C ILE A 186 17.74 11.50 -4.39
N TYR A 187 18.77 12.33 -4.62
CA TYR A 187 20.02 12.22 -3.90
C TYR A 187 19.86 12.27 -2.37
N GLY A 188 18.99 13.20 -1.91
CA GLY A 188 18.64 13.35 -0.50
C GLY A 188 18.04 12.09 0.14
N GLN A 189 17.36 11.25 -0.64
CA GLN A 189 16.78 9.99 -0.16
C GLN A 189 17.86 9.03 0.36
N PHE A 190 19.01 8.97 -0.33
CA PHE A 190 20.12 8.10 0.05
C PHE A 190 20.95 8.66 1.20
N VAL A 191 21.23 9.98 1.17
CA VAL A 191 22.14 10.60 2.13
C VAL A 191 21.50 11.00 3.46
N ARG A 192 20.18 11.15 3.49
CA ARG A 192 19.38 11.47 4.69
C ARG A 192 18.60 10.26 5.20
N ARG A 193 18.95 9.08 4.72
CA ARG A 193 18.35 7.82 5.15
C ARG A 193 18.44 7.66 6.67
N PRO A 194 17.34 7.40 7.38
CA PRO A 194 17.37 7.09 8.80
C PRO A 194 18.19 5.83 9.10
N ALA A 195 18.84 5.79 10.23
CA ALA A 195 19.43 4.56 10.73
C ALA A 195 18.34 3.47 10.86
N GLY A 196 18.65 2.24 10.48
CA GLY A 196 17.69 1.12 10.53
C GLY A 196 16.76 0.97 9.34
N ALA A 197 16.72 1.92 8.39
CA ALA A 197 16.01 1.76 7.13
C ALA A 197 16.97 1.53 5.97
N GLU A 198 16.82 0.44 5.22
CA GLU A 198 17.51 0.21 3.96
C GLU A 198 16.66 0.66 2.78
N LEU A 199 17.28 0.93 1.63
CA LEU A 199 16.62 1.46 0.45
C LEU A 199 16.84 0.58 -0.77
N ILE A 200 15.81 0.41 -1.59
CA ILE A 200 15.90 -0.09 -2.97
C ILE A 200 15.11 0.87 -3.86
N ILE A 201 15.80 1.63 -4.70
CA ILE A 201 15.19 2.68 -5.52
C ILE A 201 15.52 2.46 -6.99
N ARG A 202 14.53 2.54 -7.84
CA ARG A 202 14.74 2.44 -9.29
C ARG A 202 15.37 3.72 -9.81
N ALA A 203 16.56 3.62 -10.38
CA ALA A 203 17.26 4.75 -10.97
C ALA A 203 16.50 5.32 -12.18
N ALA A 204 16.28 6.62 -12.17
CA ALA A 204 15.67 7.39 -13.26
C ALA A 204 16.71 8.18 -14.05
N GLN A 205 17.83 8.55 -13.41
CA GLN A 205 18.79 9.50 -13.95
C GLN A 205 20.13 8.81 -14.19
N ASN A 206 20.75 9.08 -15.35
CA ASN A 206 22.12 8.67 -15.62
C ASN A 206 23.09 9.60 -14.87
N ARG A 207 23.21 9.36 -13.55
CA ARG A 207 23.97 10.19 -12.61
C ARG A 207 25.46 10.11 -12.87
N LYS A 208 26.17 11.23 -12.61
CA LYS A 208 27.62 11.25 -12.65
C LYS A 208 28.19 10.56 -11.40
N LEU A 209 29.13 9.67 -11.60
CA LEU A 209 29.86 8.98 -10.55
C LEU A 209 31.06 9.82 -10.09
N ALA A 210 31.61 9.49 -8.92
CA ALA A 210 32.75 10.22 -8.34
C ALA A 210 34.00 10.11 -9.22
N GLU A 211 34.20 8.95 -9.85
CA GLU A 211 35.28 8.64 -10.79
C GLU A 211 35.11 9.28 -12.18
N GLY A 212 34.00 9.93 -12.46
CA GLY A 212 33.75 10.68 -13.68
C GLY A 212 32.87 9.97 -14.71
N ALA A 213 32.70 8.67 -14.62
CA ALA A 213 31.77 7.88 -15.47
C ALA A 213 30.30 8.22 -15.17
N HIS A 214 29.37 7.65 -15.92
CA HIS A 214 27.96 7.76 -15.66
C HIS A 214 27.36 6.42 -15.19
N LEU A 215 26.32 6.49 -14.38
CA LEU A 215 25.70 5.35 -13.69
C LEU A 215 25.25 4.24 -14.66
N PHE A 216 24.63 4.60 -15.79
CA PHE A 216 24.08 3.61 -16.73
C PHE A 216 25.13 2.97 -17.60
N ASP A 217 26.35 3.53 -17.64
CA ASP A 217 27.49 2.99 -18.36
C ASP A 217 28.31 2.03 -17.48
N ALA A 218 28.21 2.16 -16.15
CA ALA A 218 28.98 1.36 -15.21
C ALA A 218 28.86 -0.16 -15.40
N PRO A 219 27.67 -0.74 -15.74
CA PRO A 219 27.57 -2.19 -15.93
C PRO A 219 28.21 -2.74 -17.21
N SER A 220 28.73 -1.89 -18.13
CA SER A 220 29.31 -2.34 -19.40
C SER A 220 30.39 -3.40 -19.19
N ASP A 221 31.29 -3.16 -18.25
CA ASP A 221 32.47 -3.99 -17.97
C ASP A 221 32.25 -4.99 -16.82
N TRP A 222 31.07 -5.00 -16.22
CA TRP A 222 30.79 -5.90 -15.11
C TRP A 222 30.47 -7.32 -15.57
N ARG A 223 30.98 -8.29 -14.81
CA ARG A 223 30.65 -9.69 -14.99
C ARG A 223 29.13 -9.90 -14.85
N GLU A 224 28.56 -10.69 -15.75
CA GLU A 224 27.22 -11.21 -15.59
C GLU A 224 27.23 -12.32 -14.54
N PHE A 225 26.41 -12.19 -13.50
CA PHE A 225 26.35 -13.17 -12.42
C PHE A 225 25.58 -14.43 -12.82
N GLY A 226 24.56 -14.28 -13.68
CA GLY A 226 23.68 -15.34 -14.13
C GLY A 226 22.35 -14.80 -14.62
N ALA A 227 21.40 -15.70 -14.81
CA ALA A 227 20.04 -15.35 -15.22
C ALA A 227 19.01 -15.88 -14.22
N MET A 228 17.90 -15.14 -14.08
CA MET A 228 16.75 -15.54 -13.27
C MET A 228 15.45 -15.25 -14.01
N ASP A 229 14.38 -15.91 -13.58
CA ASP A 229 13.04 -15.65 -14.11
C ASP A 229 12.27 -14.70 -13.20
N ILE A 230 11.58 -13.72 -13.79
CA ILE A 230 10.72 -12.78 -13.07
C ILE A 230 9.32 -12.78 -13.68
N SER A 231 8.32 -12.67 -12.82
CA SER A 231 6.93 -12.49 -13.26
C SER A 231 6.69 -11.03 -13.64
N VAL A 232 6.22 -10.81 -14.86
CA VAL A 232 5.81 -9.51 -15.39
C VAL A 232 4.28 -9.46 -15.39
N PRO A 233 3.65 -8.58 -14.60
CA PRO A 233 2.21 -8.52 -14.54
C PRO A 233 1.59 -8.03 -15.85
N PRO A 234 0.28 -8.24 -16.06
CA PRO A 234 -0.45 -7.72 -17.20
C PRO A 234 -0.28 -6.21 -17.36
N SER A 235 0.09 -5.77 -18.57
CA SER A 235 0.25 -4.35 -18.89
C SER A 235 -1.03 -3.67 -19.39
N ARG A 236 -1.96 -4.46 -19.94
CA ARG A 236 -3.23 -4.00 -20.51
C ARG A 236 -4.32 -5.08 -20.36
N LEU A 237 -5.56 -4.68 -20.59
CA LEU A 237 -6.69 -5.64 -20.60
C LEU A 237 -6.47 -6.71 -21.68
N GLY A 238 -6.62 -7.99 -21.28
CA GLY A 238 -6.37 -9.14 -22.17
C GLY A 238 -4.93 -9.65 -22.21
N ASP A 239 -3.98 -8.94 -21.59
CA ASP A 239 -2.62 -9.43 -21.39
C ASP A 239 -2.61 -10.39 -20.18
N PRO A 240 -2.23 -11.69 -20.37
CA PRO A 240 -2.19 -12.63 -19.24
C PRO A 240 -1.02 -12.38 -18.27
N GLY A 241 -0.14 -11.42 -18.59
CA GLY A 241 1.18 -11.34 -17.98
C GLY A 241 2.12 -12.40 -18.54
N ARG A 242 3.37 -12.35 -18.15
CA ARG A 242 4.39 -13.31 -18.65
C ARG A 242 5.52 -13.52 -17.66
N THR A 243 6.27 -14.57 -17.85
CA THR A 243 7.57 -14.75 -17.23
C THR A 243 8.64 -14.18 -18.17
N ALA A 244 9.53 -13.37 -17.66
CA ALA A 244 10.68 -12.83 -18.36
C ALA A 244 11.97 -13.41 -17.78
N ARG A 245 12.84 -13.94 -18.64
CA ARG A 245 14.19 -14.33 -18.24
C ARG A 245 15.10 -13.13 -18.32
N VAL A 246 15.75 -12.80 -17.21
CA VAL A 246 16.61 -11.60 -17.11
C VAL A 246 18.03 -12.00 -16.71
N LYS A 247 19.03 -11.34 -17.32
CA LYS A 247 20.42 -11.39 -16.91
C LYS A 247 20.65 -10.38 -15.80
N VAL A 248 21.52 -10.72 -14.85
CA VAL A 248 21.80 -9.92 -13.64
C VAL A 248 23.26 -9.50 -13.63
N LYS A 249 23.48 -8.21 -13.47
CA LYS A 249 24.77 -7.60 -13.18
C LYS A 249 24.67 -6.77 -11.92
N ALA A 250 25.71 -6.75 -11.11
CA ALA A 250 25.76 -5.86 -9.95
C ALA A 250 27.19 -5.40 -9.65
N GLY A 251 27.29 -4.29 -8.95
CA GLY A 251 28.57 -3.71 -8.52
C GLY A 251 28.36 -2.56 -7.55
N ARG A 252 29.46 -2.03 -7.03
CA ARG A 252 29.47 -0.84 -6.17
C ARG A 252 29.65 0.40 -7.03
N VAL A 253 28.88 1.45 -6.73
CA VAL A 253 28.97 2.76 -7.40
C VAL A 253 29.08 3.87 -6.34
N CYS A 254 29.79 4.93 -6.67
CA CYS A 254 29.89 6.12 -5.84
C CYS A 254 29.22 7.30 -6.57
N ILE A 255 27.97 7.59 -6.20
CA ILE A 255 27.17 8.65 -6.85
C ILE A 255 27.63 10.01 -6.35
N ARG A 256 27.99 10.89 -7.28
CA ARG A 256 28.37 12.27 -6.99
C ARG A 256 27.15 13.13 -6.67
N LYS A 257 27.30 14.03 -5.69
CA LYS A 257 26.29 15.04 -5.36
C LYS A 257 25.92 15.88 -6.59
N PRO A 258 24.63 15.99 -6.92
CA PRO A 258 24.18 16.80 -8.05
C PRO A 258 24.36 18.29 -7.77
N ARG A 259 24.59 19.08 -8.83
CA ARG A 259 24.75 20.54 -8.72
C ARG A 259 23.49 21.26 -8.25
N HIS A 260 22.31 20.67 -8.53
CA HIS A 260 21.02 21.26 -8.20
C HIS A 260 20.16 20.24 -7.45
N GLY A 261 19.34 20.71 -6.51
CA GLY A 261 18.37 19.89 -5.79
C GLY A 261 18.93 19.10 -4.58
N ALA A 262 20.22 19.13 -4.34
CA ALA A 262 20.83 18.68 -3.10
C ALA A 262 21.03 19.85 -2.14
N SER A 263 20.98 19.59 -0.83
CA SER A 263 21.31 20.58 0.18
C SER A 263 22.81 20.86 0.21
N PRO A 264 23.25 22.07 0.54
CA PRO A 264 24.69 22.35 0.81
C PRO A 264 25.29 21.41 1.87
N ALA A 265 24.50 21.02 2.86
CA ALA A 265 24.90 20.12 3.94
C ALA A 265 25.02 18.64 3.53
N ASP A 266 24.45 18.24 2.40
CA ASP A 266 24.54 16.86 1.94
C ASP A 266 25.99 16.50 1.57
N PRO A 267 26.48 15.26 1.83
CA PRO A 267 27.85 14.84 1.52
C PRO A 267 28.16 14.95 0.01
N PRO A 268 29.44 15.03 -0.38
CA PRO A 268 29.85 15.21 -1.79
C PRO A 268 29.56 13.99 -2.67
N SER A 269 29.44 12.81 -2.05
CA SER A 269 29.10 11.56 -2.74
C SER A 269 28.46 10.57 -1.78
N VAL A 270 27.83 9.51 -2.33
CA VAL A 270 27.27 8.39 -1.58
C VAL A 270 27.61 7.07 -2.29
N SER A 271 28.11 6.10 -1.53
CA SER A 271 28.39 4.75 -2.02
C SER A 271 27.16 3.87 -1.89
N LEU A 272 26.80 3.19 -2.97
CA LEU A 272 25.62 2.31 -3.06
C LEU A 272 25.99 1.04 -3.81
N SER A 273 25.22 -0.03 -3.62
CA SER A 273 25.18 -1.13 -4.54
C SER A 273 24.25 -0.76 -5.71
N TYR A 274 24.61 -1.21 -6.91
CA TYR A 274 23.81 -1.04 -8.11
C TYR A 274 23.56 -2.42 -8.74
N VAL A 275 22.29 -2.76 -8.94
CA VAL A 275 21.86 -4.00 -9.58
C VAL A 275 21.14 -3.65 -10.86
N GLU A 276 21.60 -4.19 -11.98
CA GLU A 276 20.95 -4.06 -13.28
C GLU A 276 20.43 -5.42 -13.74
N ILE A 277 19.17 -5.46 -14.16
CA ILE A 277 18.61 -6.61 -14.85
C ILE A 277 18.15 -6.22 -16.25
N ASN A 278 18.46 -7.07 -17.22
CA ASN A 278 18.09 -6.90 -18.62
C ASN A 278 17.45 -8.19 -19.14
N GLU A 279 16.27 -8.06 -19.77
CA GLU A 279 15.55 -9.18 -20.34
C GLU A 279 16.30 -9.77 -21.54
N VAL A 280 16.38 -11.10 -21.57
CA VAL A 280 16.93 -11.87 -22.68
C VAL A 280 15.80 -12.19 -23.66
N ASP A 281 16.01 -11.93 -24.93
CA ASP A 281 15.08 -12.23 -26.03
C ASP A 281 13.63 -11.75 -25.75
N PRO A 282 13.42 -10.45 -25.49
CA PRO A 282 12.09 -9.93 -25.19
C PRO A 282 11.14 -10.14 -26.37
N PRO A 283 9.85 -10.45 -26.15
CA PRO A 283 8.87 -10.56 -27.22
C PRO A 283 8.76 -9.27 -28.02
N LYS A 284 8.63 -9.37 -29.35
CA LYS A 284 8.62 -8.21 -30.26
C LYS A 284 7.56 -7.16 -29.92
N ASP A 285 6.41 -7.61 -29.39
CA ASP A 285 5.27 -6.73 -29.06
C ASP A 285 5.31 -6.15 -27.63
N HIS A 286 6.38 -6.43 -26.89
CA HIS A 286 6.55 -5.97 -25.51
C HIS A 286 7.83 -5.15 -25.34
N LYS A 287 7.77 -4.11 -24.51
CA LYS A 287 8.98 -3.41 -24.09
C LYS A 287 9.83 -4.36 -23.23
N PRO A 288 11.15 -4.44 -23.45
CA PRO A 288 12.03 -5.26 -22.63
C PRO A 288 12.00 -4.80 -21.17
N VAL A 289 12.09 -5.75 -20.26
CA VAL A 289 12.25 -5.45 -18.83
C VAL A 289 13.70 -5.04 -18.59
N ILE A 290 13.88 -3.80 -18.19
CA ILE A 290 15.16 -3.24 -17.76
C ILE A 290 14.93 -2.57 -16.42
N TRP A 291 15.51 -3.12 -15.35
CA TRP A 291 15.52 -2.47 -14.05
C TRP A 291 16.96 -2.09 -13.69
N ARG A 292 17.09 -0.87 -13.18
CA ARG A 292 18.31 -0.29 -12.65
C ARG A 292 18.03 0.09 -11.22
N LEU A 293 18.56 -0.68 -10.27
CA LEU A 293 18.23 -0.55 -8.86
C LEU A 293 19.44 -0.05 -8.08
N LEU A 294 19.28 1.07 -7.40
CA LEU A 294 20.23 1.58 -6.42
C LEU A 294 19.79 1.11 -5.03
N THR A 295 20.70 0.56 -4.27
CA THR A 295 20.39 0.06 -2.93
C THR A 295 21.50 0.34 -1.93
N THR A 296 21.10 0.52 -0.68
CA THR A 296 22.00 0.61 0.47
C THR A 296 22.39 -0.76 1.02
N LEU A 297 21.65 -1.81 0.63
CA LEU A 297 21.99 -3.19 0.97
C LEU A 297 23.29 -3.62 0.26
N PRO A 298 24.17 -4.39 0.92
CA PRO A 298 25.38 -4.88 0.29
C PRO A 298 25.04 -5.92 -0.79
N VAL A 299 25.82 -5.94 -1.87
CA VAL A 299 25.78 -6.96 -2.93
C VAL A 299 27.22 -7.35 -3.29
N ALA A 300 28.06 -6.38 -3.70
CA ALA A 300 29.46 -6.63 -3.98
C ALA A 300 30.23 -6.93 -2.70
N GLY A 301 30.96 -8.05 -2.70
CA GLY A 301 31.71 -8.55 -1.55
C GLY A 301 30.94 -9.49 -0.63
N GLU A 302 29.68 -9.78 -0.93
CA GLU A 302 28.93 -10.84 -0.25
C GLU A 302 29.45 -12.23 -0.69
N PRO A 303 29.37 -13.25 0.18
CA PRO A 303 29.80 -14.62 -0.14
C PRO A 303 29.12 -15.20 -1.41
N ASP A 304 27.85 -14.85 -1.63
CA ASP A 304 27.11 -15.17 -2.84
C ASP A 304 26.50 -13.86 -3.39
N GLU A 305 27.26 -13.16 -4.22
CA GLU A 305 26.84 -11.90 -4.86
C GLU A 305 25.61 -12.08 -5.74
N PHE A 306 25.45 -13.25 -6.38
CA PHE A 306 24.28 -13.52 -7.21
C PHE A 306 23.02 -13.68 -6.37
N ALA A 307 23.05 -14.44 -5.30
CA ALA A 307 21.92 -14.56 -4.37
C ALA A 307 21.55 -13.21 -3.75
N ALA A 308 22.54 -12.41 -3.37
CA ALA A 308 22.29 -11.05 -2.86
C ALA A 308 21.60 -10.16 -3.91
N ALA A 309 22.05 -10.19 -5.17
CA ALA A 309 21.42 -9.44 -6.25
C ALA A 309 20.00 -9.96 -6.57
N GLN A 310 19.77 -11.27 -6.54
CA GLN A 310 18.43 -11.87 -6.71
C GLN A 310 17.48 -11.41 -5.60
N GLU A 311 17.94 -11.32 -4.36
CA GLU A 311 17.13 -10.82 -3.23
C GLU A 311 16.73 -9.36 -3.45
N ILE A 312 17.64 -8.47 -3.92
CA ILE A 312 17.30 -7.08 -4.27
C ILE A 312 16.19 -7.04 -5.32
N VAL A 313 16.29 -7.87 -6.37
CA VAL A 313 15.26 -7.95 -7.42
C VAL A 313 13.93 -8.47 -6.86
N ARG A 314 13.96 -9.49 -6.00
CA ARG A 314 12.78 -10.05 -5.32
C ARG A 314 12.09 -9.01 -4.46
N LEU A 315 12.84 -8.29 -3.61
CA LEU A 315 12.31 -7.25 -2.74
C LEU A 315 11.72 -6.09 -3.57
N TYR A 316 12.40 -5.66 -4.63
CA TYR A 316 11.88 -4.61 -5.51
C TYR A 316 10.55 -5.02 -6.17
N ARG A 317 10.36 -6.28 -6.51
CA ARG A 317 9.10 -6.79 -7.06
C ARG A 317 7.91 -6.52 -6.13
N LEU A 318 8.11 -6.55 -4.81
CA LEU A 318 7.07 -6.26 -3.83
C LEU A 318 6.55 -4.82 -3.88
N ARG A 319 7.22 -3.91 -4.61
CA ARG A 319 6.73 -2.55 -4.87
C ARG A 319 5.30 -2.54 -5.43
N TRP A 320 4.93 -3.55 -6.20
CA TRP A 320 3.59 -3.66 -6.78
C TRP A 320 2.44 -3.73 -5.76
N ARG A 321 2.74 -3.97 -4.50
CA ARG A 321 1.73 -4.02 -3.44
C ARG A 321 1.04 -2.68 -3.26
N ILE A 322 1.76 -1.56 -3.35
CA ILE A 322 1.15 -0.23 -3.25
C ILE A 322 0.24 0.07 -4.44
N ASP A 323 0.61 -0.36 -5.65
CA ASP A 323 -0.25 -0.22 -6.84
C ASP A 323 -1.57 -1.00 -6.69
N GLN A 324 -1.54 -2.17 -6.05
CA GLN A 324 -2.75 -2.95 -5.76
C GLN A 324 -3.67 -2.20 -4.78
N VAL A 325 -3.11 -1.57 -3.75
CA VAL A 325 -3.89 -0.75 -2.81
C VAL A 325 -4.50 0.46 -3.52
N PHE A 326 -3.73 1.19 -4.33
CA PHE A 326 -4.24 2.32 -5.10
C PHE A 326 -5.32 1.90 -6.12
N ARG A 327 -5.17 0.75 -6.74
CA ARG A 327 -6.19 0.17 -7.62
C ARG A 327 -7.46 -0.15 -6.85
N GLY A 328 -7.32 -0.70 -5.62
CA GLY A 328 -8.42 -0.94 -4.69
C GLY A 328 -9.17 0.31 -4.25
N MET A 329 -8.49 1.46 -4.14
CA MET A 329 -9.13 2.75 -3.87
C MET A 329 -9.94 3.27 -5.09
N LYS A 330 -9.47 3.01 -6.30
CA LYS A 330 -10.00 3.53 -7.58
C LYS A 330 -11.01 2.57 -8.24
N LYS A 331 -10.99 2.48 -9.55
CA LYS A 331 -11.98 1.81 -10.41
C LYS A 331 -12.26 0.35 -10.07
N ASP A 332 -11.24 -0.39 -9.69
CA ASP A 332 -11.36 -1.82 -9.43
C ASP A 332 -11.85 -2.13 -8.00
N GLY A 333 -12.08 -1.11 -7.20
CA GLY A 333 -12.41 -1.23 -5.79
C GLY A 333 -13.48 -0.25 -5.32
N LEU A 334 -13.06 0.67 -4.46
CA LEU A 334 -13.91 1.59 -3.73
C LEU A 334 -14.45 2.78 -4.57
N ARG A 335 -13.92 2.99 -5.77
CA ARG A 335 -14.36 4.01 -6.74
C ARG A 335 -14.34 5.44 -6.18
N ILE A 336 -13.24 5.84 -5.55
CA ILE A 336 -13.11 7.16 -4.91
C ILE A 336 -13.42 8.32 -5.85
N GLU A 337 -13.14 8.18 -7.14
CA GLU A 337 -13.39 9.21 -8.16
C GLU A 337 -14.88 9.37 -8.51
N GLU A 338 -15.74 8.44 -8.07
CA GLU A 338 -17.19 8.50 -8.26
C GLU A 338 -17.93 9.11 -7.06
N THR A 339 -17.23 9.38 -5.95
CA THR A 339 -17.85 10.00 -4.76
C THR A 339 -18.44 11.37 -5.07
N GLN A 340 -19.56 11.69 -4.43
CA GLN A 340 -20.26 12.96 -4.58
C GLN A 340 -19.86 14.01 -3.52
N VAL A 341 -18.89 13.68 -2.67
CA VAL A 341 -18.34 14.61 -1.67
C VAL A 341 -17.65 15.77 -2.37
N LYS A 342 -17.92 17.02 -1.95
CA LYS A 342 -17.49 18.23 -2.65
C LYS A 342 -16.33 18.96 -1.99
N GLU A 343 -16.23 18.95 -0.68
CA GLU A 343 -15.22 19.68 0.08
C GLU A 343 -13.93 18.87 0.24
N ALA A 344 -12.78 19.52 -0.03
CA ALA A 344 -11.46 18.87 0.02
C ALA A 344 -11.17 18.19 1.35
N HIS A 345 -11.42 18.85 2.50
CA HIS A 345 -11.18 18.27 3.83
C HIS A 345 -11.94 16.94 4.04
N ARG A 346 -13.21 16.88 3.59
CA ARG A 346 -14.00 15.64 3.67
C ARG A 346 -13.48 14.56 2.72
N LEU A 347 -13.00 14.97 1.54
CA LEU A 347 -12.38 14.07 0.58
C LEU A 347 -11.07 13.50 1.10
N PHE A 348 -10.29 14.28 1.84
CA PHE A 348 -9.04 13.82 2.45
C PHE A 348 -9.32 12.80 3.56
N ASN A 349 -10.29 13.07 4.43
CA ASN A 349 -10.75 12.09 5.42
C ASN A 349 -11.26 10.79 4.76
N LEU A 350 -12.03 10.93 3.68
CA LEU A 350 -12.54 9.80 2.92
C LEU A 350 -11.41 9.01 2.23
N ALA A 351 -10.37 9.69 1.75
CA ALA A 351 -9.21 9.05 1.14
C ALA A 351 -8.36 8.27 2.16
N ALA A 352 -8.21 8.80 3.38
CA ALA A 352 -7.56 8.08 4.48
C ALA A 352 -8.32 6.80 4.86
N ILE A 353 -9.65 6.86 4.91
CA ILE A 353 -10.49 5.67 5.07
C ILE A 353 -10.30 4.71 3.89
N ALA A 354 -10.28 5.23 2.66
CA ALA A 354 -10.22 4.43 1.46
C ALA A 354 -8.93 3.61 1.34
N ILE A 355 -7.77 4.21 1.60
CA ILE A 355 -6.48 3.51 1.51
C ILE A 355 -6.42 2.37 2.54
N THR A 356 -6.91 2.60 3.75
CA THR A 356 -6.95 1.60 4.82
C THR A 356 -7.94 0.46 4.50
N ALA A 357 -9.12 0.79 3.98
CA ALA A 357 -10.12 -0.20 3.57
C ALA A 357 -9.66 -1.05 2.36
N ALA A 358 -8.96 -0.42 1.40
CA ALA A 358 -8.36 -1.14 0.28
C ALA A 358 -7.27 -2.11 0.77
N ALA A 359 -6.41 -1.68 1.69
CA ALA A 359 -5.39 -2.52 2.29
C ALA A 359 -6.00 -3.74 3.00
N ARG A 360 -7.07 -3.57 3.80
CA ARG A 360 -7.79 -4.67 4.45
C ARG A 360 -8.28 -5.72 3.43
N THR A 361 -8.85 -5.29 2.32
CA THR A 361 -9.31 -6.21 1.28
C THR A 361 -8.17 -7.06 0.72
N ILE A 362 -6.99 -6.45 0.53
CA ILE A 362 -5.80 -7.16 0.04
C ILE A 362 -5.25 -8.12 1.09
N GLN A 363 -5.24 -7.75 2.36
CA GLN A 363 -4.84 -8.65 3.45
C GLN A 363 -5.67 -9.94 3.45
N LEU A 364 -6.98 -9.86 3.24
CA LEU A 364 -7.85 -11.03 3.10
C LEU A 364 -7.51 -11.85 1.84
N VAL A 365 -7.19 -11.19 0.72
CA VAL A 365 -6.78 -11.89 -0.51
C VAL A 365 -5.45 -12.61 -0.32
N ASP A 366 -4.49 -12.00 0.32
CA ASP A 366 -3.18 -12.60 0.57
C ASP A 366 -3.27 -13.80 1.52
N ALA A 367 -4.16 -13.74 2.52
CA ALA A 367 -4.37 -14.81 3.48
C ALA A 367 -5.18 -16.01 2.97
N ARG A 368 -5.71 -15.95 1.72
CA ARG A 368 -6.58 -17.02 1.17
C ARG A 368 -5.91 -18.38 1.02
N ASP A 369 -4.59 -18.37 0.83
CA ASP A 369 -3.79 -19.59 0.66
C ASP A 369 -3.17 -20.06 2.00
N GLY A 370 -3.49 -19.36 3.09
CA GLY A 370 -3.04 -19.58 4.46
C GLY A 370 -2.27 -18.40 5.02
N SER A 371 -2.51 -18.07 6.28
CA SER A 371 -1.70 -17.14 7.06
C SER A 371 -1.90 -17.45 8.53
N PRO A 372 -0.82 -17.62 9.32
CA PRO A 372 -0.89 -17.89 10.76
C PRO A 372 -1.21 -16.64 11.58
N ARG A 373 -1.22 -15.45 10.95
CA ARG A 373 -1.57 -14.18 11.60
C ARG A 373 -2.94 -14.27 12.26
N PRO A 374 -3.16 -13.59 13.38
CA PRO A 374 -4.47 -13.63 14.04
C PRO A 374 -5.54 -12.91 13.20
N ALA A 375 -6.77 -13.42 13.22
CA ALA A 375 -7.90 -12.78 12.54
C ALA A 375 -8.18 -11.36 13.08
N SER A 376 -7.80 -11.06 14.31
CA SER A 376 -7.90 -9.74 14.95
C SER A 376 -7.06 -8.65 14.27
N ASP A 377 -6.11 -9.00 13.39
CA ASP A 377 -5.39 -8.01 12.58
C ASP A 377 -6.31 -7.24 11.62
N VAL A 378 -7.45 -7.84 11.24
CA VAL A 378 -8.39 -7.27 10.26
C VAL A 378 -9.84 -7.23 10.73
N ALA A 379 -10.22 -7.93 11.78
CA ALA A 379 -11.59 -8.09 12.25
C ALA A 379 -11.69 -7.79 13.75
N ASP A 380 -12.80 -7.20 14.17
CA ASP A 380 -13.14 -7.07 15.59
C ASP A 380 -13.68 -8.39 16.16
N GLN A 381 -13.86 -8.42 17.48
CA GLN A 381 -14.34 -9.63 18.19
C GLN A 381 -15.75 -10.04 17.76
N ASN A 382 -16.63 -9.11 17.40
CA ASN A 382 -17.99 -9.42 16.93
C ASN A 382 -17.96 -10.16 15.60
N LEU A 383 -17.12 -9.71 14.67
CA LEU A 383 -16.90 -10.39 13.38
C LEU A 383 -16.27 -11.77 13.58
N ILE A 384 -15.30 -11.92 14.47
CA ILE A 384 -14.66 -13.20 14.77
C ILE A 384 -15.67 -14.16 15.41
N THR A 385 -16.51 -13.69 16.34
CA THR A 385 -17.57 -14.49 16.97
C THR A 385 -18.58 -14.96 15.92
N ALA A 386 -19.06 -14.08 15.05
CA ALA A 386 -19.94 -14.43 13.96
C ALA A 386 -19.29 -15.45 12.99
N ALA A 387 -18.01 -15.24 12.64
CA ALA A 387 -17.26 -16.16 11.79
C ALA A 387 -17.12 -17.54 12.43
N THR A 388 -16.90 -17.61 13.75
CA THR A 388 -16.82 -18.86 14.51
C THR A 388 -18.14 -19.63 14.46
N ALA A 389 -19.27 -18.95 14.63
CA ALA A 389 -20.59 -19.55 14.61
C ALA A 389 -20.98 -20.04 13.21
N ILE A 390 -20.69 -19.26 12.14
CA ILE A 390 -21.10 -19.59 10.77
C ILE A 390 -20.14 -20.56 10.08
N GLY A 391 -18.87 -20.56 10.43
CA GLY A 391 -17.81 -21.33 9.76
C GLY A 391 -18.16 -22.78 9.51
N PRO A 392 -18.60 -23.57 10.52
CA PRO A 392 -18.97 -24.97 10.35
C PRO A 392 -20.10 -25.19 9.33
N THR A 393 -21.03 -24.25 9.20
CA THR A 393 -22.16 -24.35 8.25
C THR A 393 -21.75 -24.13 6.79
N LEU A 394 -20.59 -23.53 6.55
CA LEU A 394 -20.05 -23.27 5.23
C LEU A 394 -19.22 -24.42 4.67
N GLU A 395 -18.88 -25.37 5.53
CA GLU A 395 -18.14 -26.55 5.14
C GLU A 395 -19.00 -27.56 4.38
N GLY A 396 -18.42 -28.18 3.38
CA GLY A 396 -19.06 -29.23 2.60
C GLY A 396 -18.55 -30.64 2.98
N LYS A 397 -18.92 -31.61 2.16
CA LYS A 397 -18.62 -33.04 2.42
C LYS A 397 -17.19 -33.43 2.02
N THR A 398 -16.56 -32.74 1.07
CA THR A 398 -15.24 -33.08 0.56
C THR A 398 -14.13 -32.38 1.33
N ALA A 399 -12.93 -32.95 1.36
CA ALA A 399 -11.78 -32.35 2.01
C ALA A 399 -11.47 -30.93 1.50
N ARG A 400 -11.65 -30.66 0.20
CA ARG A 400 -11.49 -29.32 -0.39
C ARG A 400 -12.49 -28.28 0.12
N GLN A 401 -13.63 -28.72 0.61
CA GLN A 401 -14.68 -27.86 1.17
C GLN A 401 -14.61 -27.71 2.69
N LYS A 402 -13.61 -28.28 3.34
CA LYS A 402 -13.28 -28.04 4.74
C LYS A 402 -12.35 -26.85 4.85
N ASN A 403 -12.45 -26.10 5.95
CA ASN A 403 -11.49 -25.04 6.23
C ASN A 403 -10.15 -25.66 6.67
N PRO A 404 -9.06 -25.51 5.89
CA PRO A 404 -7.79 -26.16 6.22
C PRO A 404 -6.96 -25.37 7.25
N HIS A 405 -7.40 -24.16 7.62
CA HIS A 405 -6.61 -23.24 8.44
C HIS A 405 -7.01 -23.31 9.92
N PRO A 406 -6.06 -23.08 10.84
CA PRO A 406 -6.34 -23.05 12.28
C PRO A 406 -7.39 -21.99 12.63
N ALA A 407 -8.35 -22.35 13.47
CA ALA A 407 -9.38 -21.42 13.95
C ALA A 407 -8.75 -20.16 14.58
N GLY A 408 -9.32 -18.99 14.30
CA GLY A 408 -8.81 -17.69 14.77
C GLY A 408 -7.63 -17.14 13.98
N SER A 409 -7.08 -17.90 13.02
CA SER A 409 -6.07 -17.36 12.10
C SER A 409 -6.69 -16.50 10.99
N LEU A 410 -5.90 -15.61 10.40
CA LEU A 410 -6.34 -14.79 9.28
C LEU A 410 -6.67 -15.65 8.04
N GLY A 411 -5.94 -16.76 7.83
CA GLY A 411 -6.24 -17.74 6.79
C GLY A 411 -7.62 -18.37 6.98
N TRP A 412 -7.96 -18.77 8.23
CA TRP A 412 -9.28 -19.28 8.58
C TRP A 412 -10.40 -18.27 8.30
N LEU A 413 -10.22 -17.02 8.72
CA LEU A 413 -11.18 -15.95 8.46
C LEU A 413 -11.34 -15.68 6.96
N SER A 414 -10.23 -15.61 6.22
CA SER A 414 -10.21 -15.42 4.77
C SER A 414 -11.01 -16.51 4.05
N TRP A 415 -10.85 -17.77 4.44
CA TRP A 415 -11.61 -18.88 3.90
C TRP A 415 -13.12 -18.71 4.13
N ILE A 416 -13.55 -18.36 5.35
CA ILE A 416 -14.96 -18.10 5.69
C ILE A 416 -15.53 -16.97 4.83
N VAL A 417 -14.81 -15.84 4.76
CA VAL A 417 -15.17 -14.69 3.93
C VAL A 417 -15.29 -15.10 2.46
N ALA A 418 -14.36 -15.87 1.94
CA ALA A 418 -14.40 -16.34 0.56
C ALA A 418 -15.63 -17.23 0.29
N ARG A 419 -15.97 -18.13 1.20
CA ARG A 419 -17.16 -19.01 1.11
C ARG A 419 -18.45 -18.19 1.10
N LEU A 420 -18.59 -17.25 2.03
CA LEU A 420 -19.72 -16.31 2.06
C LEU A 420 -19.81 -15.48 0.78
N GLY A 421 -18.66 -15.16 0.17
CA GLY A 421 -18.57 -14.45 -1.11
C GLY A 421 -18.95 -15.26 -2.35
N GLY A 422 -19.27 -16.56 -2.16
CA GLY A 422 -19.70 -17.47 -3.23
C GLY A 422 -18.57 -18.30 -3.84
N TRP A 423 -17.39 -18.34 -3.23
CA TRP A 423 -16.33 -19.24 -3.68
C TRP A 423 -16.69 -20.69 -3.32
N ASN A 424 -16.55 -21.58 -4.29
CA ASN A 424 -16.96 -22.99 -4.15
C ASN A 424 -15.80 -23.97 -3.87
N CYS A 425 -14.59 -23.48 -3.65
CA CYS A 425 -13.35 -24.24 -3.40
C CYS A 425 -12.77 -25.03 -4.59
N TYR A 426 -13.40 -25.03 -5.77
CA TYR A 426 -12.98 -25.86 -6.90
C TYR A 426 -12.37 -25.10 -8.07
N TYR A 427 -12.77 -23.84 -8.26
CA TYR A 427 -12.32 -23.01 -9.37
C TYR A 427 -11.31 -21.96 -8.90
N LYS A 428 -11.11 -20.92 -9.71
CA LYS A 428 -10.11 -19.85 -9.46
C LYS A 428 -10.08 -19.41 -7.99
N PRO A 429 -8.89 -19.12 -7.44
CA PRO A 429 -8.78 -18.57 -6.10
C PRO A 429 -9.62 -17.32 -5.92
N PRO A 430 -10.21 -17.10 -4.74
CA PRO A 430 -11.05 -15.93 -4.47
C PRO A 430 -10.23 -14.64 -4.60
N GLY A 431 -10.75 -13.69 -5.38
CA GLY A 431 -10.15 -12.38 -5.58
C GLY A 431 -10.84 -11.28 -4.76
N PRO A 432 -10.43 -10.01 -4.92
CA PRO A 432 -10.93 -8.88 -4.13
C PRO A 432 -12.46 -8.74 -4.14
N LYS A 433 -13.12 -8.98 -5.28
CA LYS A 433 -14.59 -8.91 -5.39
C LYS A 433 -15.28 -9.98 -4.52
N THR A 434 -14.77 -11.22 -4.54
CA THR A 434 -15.28 -12.30 -3.70
C THR A 434 -15.10 -11.99 -2.23
N MET A 435 -13.92 -11.51 -1.83
CA MET A 435 -13.63 -11.14 -0.44
C MET A 435 -14.54 -10.01 0.05
N ARG A 436 -14.75 -8.96 -0.73
CA ARG A 436 -15.69 -7.88 -0.37
C ARG A 436 -17.11 -8.37 -0.20
N ASN A 437 -17.62 -9.19 -1.15
CA ASN A 437 -18.97 -9.74 -1.05
C ASN A 437 -19.15 -10.62 0.19
N GLY A 438 -18.15 -11.41 0.52
CA GLY A 438 -18.16 -12.25 1.72
C GLY A 438 -18.08 -11.44 2.99
N TRP A 439 -17.23 -10.44 3.03
CA TRP A 439 -17.11 -9.53 4.17
C TRP A 439 -18.44 -8.81 4.46
N ASN A 440 -19.12 -8.31 3.42
CA ASN A 440 -20.44 -7.68 3.58
C ASN A 440 -21.44 -8.61 4.24
N LYS A 441 -21.49 -9.88 3.82
CA LYS A 441 -22.38 -10.87 4.43
C LYS A 441 -22.00 -11.18 5.88
N LEU A 442 -20.70 -11.35 6.16
CA LEU A 442 -20.20 -11.58 7.52
C LEU A 442 -20.55 -10.41 8.45
N ALA A 443 -20.34 -9.17 7.99
CA ALA A 443 -20.68 -7.97 8.75
C ALA A 443 -22.19 -7.86 9.04
N ALA A 444 -23.04 -8.21 8.08
CA ALA A 444 -24.48 -8.25 8.29
C ALA A 444 -24.89 -9.31 9.32
N MET A 445 -24.27 -10.49 9.26
CA MET A 445 -24.48 -11.57 10.25
C MET A 445 -24.00 -11.16 11.64
N ALA A 446 -22.82 -10.55 11.77
CA ALA A 446 -22.29 -10.08 13.04
C ALA A 446 -23.22 -9.03 13.69
N ALA A 447 -23.77 -8.12 12.91
CA ALA A 447 -24.77 -7.16 13.41
C ALA A 447 -26.06 -7.84 13.93
N GLY A 448 -26.54 -8.86 13.23
CA GLY A 448 -27.69 -9.67 13.68
C GLY A 448 -27.40 -10.45 14.97
N PHE A 449 -26.21 -11.05 15.06
CA PHE A 449 -25.76 -11.77 16.26
C PHE A 449 -25.68 -10.84 17.49
N ALA A 450 -25.12 -9.64 17.33
CA ALA A 450 -25.03 -8.68 18.42
C ALA A 450 -26.42 -8.27 18.95
N ILE A 451 -27.41 -8.09 18.07
CA ILE A 451 -28.81 -7.81 18.45
C ILE A 451 -29.42 -8.99 19.22
N ALA A 452 -29.19 -10.23 18.76
CA ALA A 452 -29.77 -11.43 19.39
C ALA A 452 -29.18 -11.65 20.79
N ILE A 453 -27.87 -11.44 20.99
CA ILE A 453 -27.22 -11.54 22.30
C ILE A 453 -27.77 -10.47 23.26
N ALA A 454 -27.86 -9.21 22.82
CA ALA A 454 -28.40 -8.14 23.64
C ALA A 454 -29.88 -8.34 24.09
N GLN A 455 -30.63 -9.16 23.36
CA GLN A 455 -32.00 -9.53 23.74
C GLN A 455 -32.10 -10.71 24.69
N GLN A 456 -31.04 -11.50 24.85
CA GLN A 456 -30.98 -12.63 25.79
C GLN A 456 -30.53 -12.20 27.19
N ASP A 457 -29.85 -11.05 27.30
CA ASP A 457 -29.36 -10.47 28.55
C ASP A 457 -30.41 -9.53 29.21
N VAL A 458 -31.62 -9.42 28.68
CA VAL A 458 -32.79 -8.69 29.21
C VAL A 458 -33.85 -9.66 29.68
#